data_ed575529e5d8eeda0e1ec0ce2247097a
#
_entry.id   ed575529e5d8eeda0e1ec0ce2247097a
#
_cell.length_a   1.000
_cell.length_b   1.000
_cell.length_c   1.000
_cell.angle_alpha   90.00
_cell.angle_beta   90.00
_cell.angle_gamma   90.00
#
_symmetry.space_group_name_H-M   'P 1'
#
loop_
_entity.id
_entity.type
_entity.pdbx_description
1 polymer ?
#
loop_
_entity_poly.entity_id
_entity_poly.type
_entity_poly.pdbx_seq_one_letter_code
_entity_poly.pdbx_strand_id
1 'polypeptide(L)'
;ASAAIYGARAAGGVILVTTKRPKGETSFQLNYNNNFAFATAMNLPEQAPLMEYLQAYSDAAGDQFWTMGSPSVSKWMGYLEQYRNNPSSIPTVGDGIFKDTDGAVYYMNEKDLVKNMLETSFQHTHNISMTGGTDKLRYRLSAGFIDNDGVLITDKDKYRRMNVSGFISANVTKWFTQEATFSYAHSKRMEPKSALGAVYSTRLASFYPEGNMPEGISAAGDGLPFFTPSNQIRWSNPEKTLYDNPRIFLKSILKPLKGFEIAFEYTFDKNIYDYSWYTGSVVYTTVQGGKDTTPTND
;
A
#
# COMPACT_ATOMS: atom_id res chain seq x y z
N ALA A 1 35.59 -7.39 -21.82
CA ALA A 1 35.05 -7.20 -23.18
C ALA A 1 33.58 -6.63 -23.17
N SER A 2 32.74 -7.04 -22.25
CA SER A 2 31.33 -6.55 -22.18
C SER A 2 31.19 -5.06 -21.80
N ALA A 3 32.10 -4.52 -20.98
CA ALA A 3 32.08 -3.11 -20.61
C ALA A 3 32.33 -2.17 -21.80
N ALA A 4 33.04 -2.62 -22.82
CA ALA A 4 33.32 -1.84 -24.04
C ALA A 4 32.05 -1.56 -24.88
N ILE A 5 31.06 -2.44 -24.82
CA ILE A 5 29.77 -2.30 -25.56
C ILE A 5 28.80 -1.40 -24.81
N TYR A 6 28.82 -1.45 -23.47
CA TYR A 6 27.82 -0.78 -22.62
C TYR A 6 28.32 0.50 -21.94
N GLY A 7 29.57 0.87 -22.15
CA GLY A 7 30.20 2.12 -21.66
C GLY A 7 30.43 2.14 -20.15
N ALA A 8 30.71 3.33 -19.60
CA ALA A 8 31.09 3.52 -18.21
C ALA A 8 29.97 3.11 -17.21
N ARG A 9 28.70 3.11 -17.64
CA ARG A 9 27.57 2.66 -16.81
C ARG A 9 27.58 1.16 -16.49
N ALA A 10 28.40 0.37 -17.21
CA ALA A 10 28.56 -1.06 -17.01
C ALA A 10 29.65 -1.44 -15.99
N ALA A 11 30.25 -0.45 -15.29
CA ALA A 11 31.30 -0.69 -14.30
C ALA A 11 30.88 -1.63 -13.15
N GLY A 12 29.60 -1.61 -12.78
CA GLY A 12 29.00 -2.49 -11.75
C GLY A 12 28.42 -3.82 -12.30
N GLY A 13 28.57 -4.08 -13.60
CA GLY A 13 27.98 -5.25 -14.27
C GLY A 13 26.78 -4.89 -15.16
N VAL A 14 26.37 -5.86 -15.99
CA VAL A 14 25.24 -5.71 -16.92
C VAL A 14 24.31 -6.92 -16.77
N ILE A 15 23.03 -6.66 -16.57
CA ILE A 15 21.97 -7.69 -16.64
C ILE A 15 21.30 -7.56 -18.02
N LEU A 16 21.54 -8.54 -18.88
CA LEU A 16 20.91 -8.61 -20.20
C LEU A 16 19.60 -9.40 -20.11
N VAL A 17 18.48 -8.70 -20.33
CA VAL A 17 17.17 -9.33 -20.39
C VAL A 17 16.77 -9.55 -21.85
N THR A 18 16.66 -10.81 -22.24
CA THR A 18 16.18 -11.19 -23.58
C THR A 18 14.75 -11.69 -23.50
N THR A 19 13.85 -11.03 -24.22
CA THR A 19 12.45 -11.46 -24.29
C THR A 19 12.31 -12.76 -25.07
N LYS A 20 11.35 -13.62 -24.68
CA LYS A 20 11.04 -14.85 -25.39
C LYS A 20 10.54 -14.54 -26.80
N ARG A 21 11.17 -15.12 -27.82
CA ARG A 21 10.80 -14.99 -29.23
C ARG A 21 10.58 -16.38 -29.82
N PRO A 22 9.57 -16.57 -30.70
CA PRO A 22 9.41 -17.83 -31.41
C PRO A 22 10.58 -18.06 -32.37
N LYS A 23 11.05 -19.31 -32.44
CA LYS A 23 12.15 -19.71 -33.35
C LYS A 23 11.59 -20.64 -34.41
N GLY A 24 11.82 -20.29 -35.71
CA GLY A 24 11.37 -21.08 -36.84
C GLY A 24 9.84 -21.25 -36.90
N GLU A 25 9.39 -22.34 -37.53
CA GLU A 25 7.99 -22.72 -37.49
C GLU A 25 7.57 -23.08 -36.07
N THR A 26 6.53 -22.44 -35.61
CA THR A 26 6.00 -22.64 -34.26
C THR A 26 4.49 -22.76 -34.37
N SER A 27 3.95 -23.91 -33.95
CA SER A 27 2.50 -24.11 -33.85
C SER A 27 1.91 -23.06 -32.88
N PHE A 28 0.65 -22.73 -33.06
CA PHE A 28 -0.06 -21.84 -32.15
C PHE A 28 -0.04 -22.41 -30.72
N GLN A 29 0.39 -21.59 -29.78
CA GLN A 29 0.42 -21.88 -28.36
C GLN A 29 -0.23 -20.76 -27.59
N LEU A 30 -1.18 -21.10 -26.73
CA LEU A 30 -1.81 -20.20 -25.78
C LEU A 30 -1.39 -20.63 -24.37
N ASN A 31 -0.82 -19.72 -23.59
CA ASN A 31 -0.44 -19.96 -22.21
C ASN A 31 -1.15 -18.97 -21.31
N TYR A 32 -1.73 -19.47 -20.24
CA TYR A 32 -2.30 -18.68 -19.16
C TYR A 32 -1.70 -19.12 -17.83
N ASN A 33 -1.22 -18.16 -17.05
CA ASN A 33 -0.72 -18.38 -15.69
C ASN A 33 -1.39 -17.39 -14.76
N ASN A 34 -1.76 -17.85 -13.59
CA ASN A 34 -2.26 -17.02 -12.52
C ASN A 34 -1.53 -17.32 -11.20
N ASN A 35 -1.58 -16.36 -10.31
CA ASN A 35 -1.11 -16.50 -8.93
C ASN A 35 -2.06 -15.73 -8.01
N PHE A 36 -2.42 -16.34 -6.89
CA PHE A 36 -3.17 -15.74 -5.82
C PHE A 36 -2.33 -15.82 -4.55
N ALA A 37 -2.21 -14.71 -3.83
CA ALA A 37 -1.42 -14.63 -2.61
C ALA A 37 -2.17 -13.84 -1.54
N PHE A 38 -2.01 -14.26 -0.30
CA PHE A 38 -2.42 -13.51 0.88
C PHE A 38 -1.16 -13.09 1.64
N ALA A 39 -1.13 -11.86 2.11
CA ALA A 39 -0.02 -11.33 2.90
C ALA A 39 -0.53 -10.70 4.19
N THR A 40 0.17 -10.98 5.29
CA THR A 40 -0.08 -10.38 6.60
C THR A 40 1.21 -9.76 7.10
N ALA A 41 1.11 -8.67 7.85
CA ALA A 41 2.26 -8.08 8.50
C ALA A 41 2.81 -9.02 9.59
N MET A 42 4.13 -9.12 9.68
CA MET A 42 4.84 -9.98 10.64
C MET A 42 5.78 -9.14 11.50
N ASN A 43 6.16 -9.69 12.66
CA ASN A 43 7.11 -9.05 13.59
C ASN A 43 6.66 -7.63 14.02
N LEU A 44 5.38 -7.51 14.36
CA LEU A 44 4.83 -6.26 14.83
C LEU A 44 5.36 -5.96 16.25
N PRO A 45 5.63 -4.68 16.59
CA PRO A 45 5.95 -4.30 17.95
C PRO A 45 4.77 -4.58 18.87
N GLU A 46 5.04 -5.09 20.04
CA GLU A 46 4.04 -5.27 21.09
C GLU A 46 3.80 -3.95 21.81
N GLN A 47 2.55 -3.66 22.09
CA GLN A 47 2.15 -2.51 22.85
C GLN A 47 2.11 -2.86 24.34
N ALA A 48 2.60 -1.97 25.20
CA ALA A 48 2.57 -2.18 26.65
C ALA A 48 1.12 -2.34 27.15
N PRO A 49 0.84 -3.31 28.02
CA PRO A 49 -0.45 -3.44 28.68
C PRO A 49 -0.83 -2.15 29.41
N LEU A 50 -2.12 -1.81 29.44
CA LEU A 50 -2.57 -0.55 30.02
C LEU A 50 -2.18 -0.39 31.49
N MET A 51 -2.23 -1.47 32.27
CA MET A 51 -1.82 -1.43 33.68
C MET A 51 -0.34 -1.04 33.85
N GLU A 52 0.55 -1.63 33.05
CA GLU A 52 1.98 -1.31 33.07
C GLU A 52 2.23 0.12 32.58
N TYR A 53 1.51 0.56 31.56
CA TYR A 53 1.59 1.93 31.07
C TYR A 53 1.17 2.95 32.15
N LEU A 54 0.06 2.71 32.86
CA LEU A 54 -0.42 3.57 33.94
C LEU A 54 0.55 3.60 35.13
N GLN A 55 1.12 2.46 35.49
CA GLN A 55 2.12 2.38 36.58
C GLN A 55 3.37 3.20 36.19
N ALA A 56 3.90 3.00 34.98
CA ALA A 56 5.06 3.76 34.51
C ALA A 56 4.78 5.27 34.42
N TYR A 57 3.56 5.63 34.03
CA TYR A 57 3.14 7.03 34.01
C TYR A 57 3.08 7.62 35.42
N SER A 58 2.47 6.91 36.37
CA SER A 58 2.39 7.34 37.77
C SER A 58 3.77 7.54 38.39
N ASP A 59 4.70 6.64 38.12
CA ASP A 59 6.08 6.71 38.63
C ASP A 59 6.84 7.92 38.04
N ALA A 60 6.55 8.30 36.82
CA ALA A 60 7.22 9.39 36.10
C ALA A 60 6.57 10.79 36.30
N ALA A 61 5.24 10.85 36.37
CA ALA A 61 4.47 12.10 36.26
C ALA A 61 3.48 12.31 37.44
N GLY A 62 3.30 11.32 38.30
CA GLY A 62 2.37 11.38 39.44
C GLY A 62 0.98 10.84 39.15
N ASP A 63 0.06 11.02 40.09
CA ASP A 63 -1.24 10.33 40.11
C ASP A 63 -2.30 10.98 39.21
N GLN A 64 -2.05 12.16 38.64
CA GLN A 64 -3.03 12.81 37.72
C GLN A 64 -2.72 12.55 36.27
N PHE A 65 -3.67 11.94 35.57
CA PHE A 65 -3.53 11.68 34.14
C PHE A 65 -4.09 12.85 33.31
N TRP A 66 -3.59 13.02 32.11
CA TRP A 66 -3.88 14.17 31.22
C TRP A 66 -5.18 14.03 30.38
N THR A 67 -5.96 12.98 30.57
CA THR A 67 -7.25 12.81 29.89
C THR A 67 -8.36 13.66 30.54
N MET A 68 -9.57 13.61 29.96
CA MET A 68 -10.68 14.45 30.39
C MET A 68 -11.01 14.26 31.88
N GLY A 69 -11.09 15.38 32.61
CA GLY A 69 -11.36 15.42 34.04
C GLY A 69 -10.14 15.06 34.91
N SER A 70 -8.94 14.96 34.32
CA SER A 70 -7.69 14.64 35.05
C SER A 70 -7.81 13.47 36.03
N PRO A 71 -8.17 12.28 35.53
CA PRO A 71 -8.41 11.12 36.39
C PRO A 71 -7.18 10.75 37.23
N SER A 72 -7.42 10.27 38.46
CA SER A 72 -6.38 9.67 39.27
C SER A 72 -5.94 8.34 38.68
N VAL A 73 -4.63 8.16 38.52
CA VAL A 73 -4.05 6.92 37.96
C VAL A 73 -4.29 5.73 38.88
N SER A 74 -4.11 5.91 40.19
CA SER A 74 -4.36 4.87 41.19
C SER A 74 -5.83 4.43 41.18
N LYS A 75 -6.78 5.37 41.08
CA LYS A 75 -8.20 5.07 40.95
C LYS A 75 -8.51 4.34 39.65
N TRP A 76 -7.86 4.74 38.55
CA TRP A 76 -8.01 4.07 37.25
C TRP A 76 -7.54 2.61 37.31
N MET A 77 -6.37 2.36 37.89
CA MET A 77 -5.87 0.99 38.06
C MET A 77 -6.84 0.12 38.89
N GLY A 78 -7.42 0.68 39.96
CA GLY A 78 -8.45 -0.01 40.72
C GLY A 78 -9.72 -0.33 39.90
N TYR A 79 -10.19 0.61 39.06
CA TYR A 79 -11.33 0.35 38.14
C TYR A 79 -10.97 -0.70 37.10
N LEU A 80 -9.77 -0.69 36.55
CA LEU A 80 -9.32 -1.71 35.61
C LEU A 80 -9.30 -3.12 36.20
N GLU A 81 -8.84 -3.28 37.45
CA GLU A 81 -8.89 -4.56 38.14
C GLU A 81 -10.33 -5.04 38.34
N GLN A 82 -11.22 -4.15 38.77
CA GLN A 82 -12.65 -4.46 38.91
C GLN A 82 -13.27 -4.86 37.59
N TYR A 83 -13.02 -4.08 36.52
CA TYR A 83 -13.53 -4.33 35.20
C TYR A 83 -13.03 -5.65 34.59
N ARG A 84 -11.75 -5.97 34.77
CA ARG A 84 -11.17 -7.25 34.33
C ARG A 84 -11.79 -8.47 35.05
N ASN A 85 -12.05 -8.34 36.34
CA ASN A 85 -12.69 -9.39 37.09
C ASN A 85 -14.19 -9.53 36.79
N ASN A 86 -14.90 -8.43 36.64
CA ASN A 86 -16.32 -8.37 36.27
C ASN A 86 -16.61 -7.12 35.44
N PRO A 87 -16.70 -7.22 34.11
CA PRO A 87 -16.98 -6.07 33.23
C PRO A 87 -18.25 -5.30 33.59
N SER A 88 -19.26 -5.99 34.16
CA SER A 88 -20.52 -5.35 34.56
C SER A 88 -20.41 -4.52 35.84
N SER A 89 -19.29 -4.56 36.55
CA SER A 89 -19.10 -3.78 37.78
C SER A 89 -18.86 -2.30 37.54
N ILE A 90 -18.42 -1.94 36.31
CA ILE A 90 -18.16 -0.56 35.90
C ILE A 90 -19.12 -0.23 34.75
N PRO A 91 -19.99 0.79 34.90
CA PRO A 91 -20.98 1.17 33.87
C PRO A 91 -20.32 1.91 32.70
N THR A 92 -19.66 1.15 31.83
CA THR A 92 -19.00 1.69 30.65
C THR A 92 -19.99 1.94 29.51
N VAL A 93 -19.71 2.95 28.67
CA VAL A 93 -20.42 3.24 27.44
C VAL A 93 -19.49 3.17 26.24
N GLY A 94 -20.02 2.93 25.06
CA GLY A 94 -19.25 2.85 23.82
C GLY A 94 -18.11 1.82 23.95
N ASP A 95 -16.92 2.24 23.62
CA ASP A 95 -15.72 1.38 23.63
C ASP A 95 -14.99 1.40 25.00
N GLY A 96 -15.73 0.98 26.06
CA GLY A 96 -15.15 0.87 27.41
C GLY A 96 -14.89 2.21 28.10
N ILE A 97 -15.66 3.25 27.80
CA ILE A 97 -15.50 4.57 28.39
C ILE A 97 -16.38 4.66 29.65
N PHE A 98 -15.80 5.07 30.75
CA PHE A 98 -16.46 5.30 32.02
C PHE A 98 -16.26 6.72 32.52
N LYS A 99 -17.35 7.45 32.75
CA LYS A 99 -17.32 8.77 33.36
C LYS A 99 -17.79 8.67 34.79
N ASP A 100 -16.91 9.03 35.72
CA ASP A 100 -17.20 9.00 37.12
C ASP A 100 -18.03 10.22 37.58
N THR A 101 -18.55 10.17 38.77
CA THR A 101 -19.40 11.21 39.38
C THR A 101 -18.66 12.53 39.59
N ASP A 102 -17.35 12.52 39.67
CA ASP A 102 -16.49 13.71 39.75
C ASP A 102 -16.19 14.33 38.37
N GLY A 103 -16.66 13.70 37.28
CA GLY A 103 -16.48 14.15 35.91
C GLY A 103 -15.21 13.59 35.25
N ALA A 104 -14.38 12.84 35.98
CA ALA A 104 -13.21 12.20 35.41
C ALA A 104 -13.60 11.05 34.47
N VAL A 105 -12.87 10.93 33.35
CA VAL A 105 -13.14 9.90 32.33
C VAL A 105 -12.02 8.90 32.28
N TYR A 106 -12.41 7.63 32.41
CA TYR A 106 -11.55 6.47 32.42
C TYR A 106 -11.84 5.59 31.20
N TYR A 107 -10.81 4.94 30.67
CA TYR A 107 -10.90 4.07 29.49
C TYR A 107 -10.53 2.65 29.93
N MET A 108 -11.46 1.69 29.82
CA MET A 108 -11.32 0.35 30.38
C MET A 108 -10.83 -0.68 29.37
N ASN A 109 -11.02 -0.44 28.08
CA ASN A 109 -10.60 -1.37 27.03
C ASN A 109 -9.14 -1.16 26.65
N GLU A 110 -8.48 -2.26 26.33
CA GLU A 110 -7.14 -2.27 25.76
C GLU A 110 -7.20 -2.58 24.26
N LYS A 111 -6.49 -1.81 23.46
CA LYS A 111 -6.44 -1.93 22.01
C LYS A 111 -5.00 -2.14 21.54
N ASP A 112 -4.82 -3.03 20.62
CA ASP A 112 -3.58 -3.12 19.87
C ASP A 112 -3.66 -2.16 18.66
N LEU A 113 -3.20 -0.94 18.85
CA LEU A 113 -3.30 0.11 17.84
C LEU A 113 -2.51 -0.21 16.58
N VAL A 114 -1.46 -1.03 16.70
CA VAL A 114 -0.67 -1.48 15.54
C VAL A 114 -1.45 -2.49 14.73
N LYS A 115 -2.01 -3.52 15.36
CA LYS A 115 -2.83 -4.53 14.67
C LYS A 115 -4.10 -3.94 14.08
N ASN A 116 -4.73 -2.98 14.78
CA ASN A 116 -5.96 -2.34 14.32
C ASN A 116 -5.79 -1.50 13.03
N MET A 117 -4.54 -1.16 12.66
CA MET A 117 -4.24 -0.50 11.37
C MET A 117 -4.13 -1.47 10.20
N LEU A 118 -4.06 -2.77 10.46
CA LEU A 118 -3.63 -3.77 9.51
C LEU A 118 -4.74 -4.76 9.21
N GLU A 119 -4.75 -5.23 7.98
CA GLU A 119 -5.60 -6.33 7.52
C GLU A 119 -4.81 -7.30 6.64
N THR A 120 -5.44 -8.41 6.30
CA THR A 120 -4.84 -9.36 5.36
C THR A 120 -4.97 -8.82 3.95
N SER A 121 -3.85 -8.60 3.29
CA SER A 121 -3.78 -8.22 1.88
C SER A 121 -4.11 -9.40 0.98
N PHE A 122 -4.80 -9.11 -0.11
CA PHE A 122 -5.02 -10.08 -1.19
C PHE A 122 -4.37 -9.58 -2.48
N GLN A 123 -3.58 -10.43 -3.10
CA GLN A 123 -2.95 -10.16 -4.38
C GLN A 123 -3.34 -11.22 -5.40
N HIS A 124 -3.65 -10.77 -6.60
CA HIS A 124 -3.79 -11.69 -7.73
C HIS A 124 -3.05 -11.18 -8.96
N THR A 125 -2.48 -12.14 -9.69
CA THR A 125 -1.72 -11.90 -10.91
C THR A 125 -2.24 -12.82 -12.01
N HIS A 126 -2.47 -12.26 -13.19
CA HIS A 126 -2.89 -12.99 -14.38
C HIS A 126 -1.96 -12.66 -15.53
N ASN A 127 -1.48 -13.68 -16.21
CA ASN A 127 -0.65 -13.54 -17.39
C ASN A 127 -1.18 -14.45 -18.49
N ILE A 128 -1.44 -13.87 -19.65
CA ILE A 128 -1.82 -14.60 -20.86
C ILE A 128 -0.81 -14.34 -21.95
N SER A 129 -0.43 -15.33 -22.71
CA SER A 129 0.41 -15.13 -23.87
C SER A 129 0.08 -16.11 -24.98
N MET A 130 0.10 -15.62 -26.22
CA MET A 130 -0.03 -16.40 -27.44
C MET A 130 1.23 -16.27 -28.27
N THR A 131 1.65 -17.38 -28.86
CA THR A 131 2.85 -17.45 -29.69
C THR A 131 2.54 -18.35 -30.87
N GLY A 132 3.02 -18.00 -32.04
CA GLY A 132 2.88 -18.83 -33.23
C GLY A 132 3.71 -18.28 -34.38
N GLY A 133 3.76 -19.00 -35.48
CA GLY A 133 4.39 -18.50 -36.68
C GLY A 133 4.80 -19.58 -37.67
N THR A 134 5.12 -19.10 -38.83
CA THR A 134 5.68 -19.84 -39.94
C THR A 134 7.09 -19.32 -40.23
N ASP A 135 7.76 -19.88 -41.23
CA ASP A 135 9.05 -19.36 -41.71
C ASP A 135 8.97 -17.92 -42.19
N LYS A 136 7.78 -17.48 -42.65
CA LYS A 136 7.59 -16.11 -43.15
C LYS A 136 7.15 -15.12 -42.11
N LEU A 137 6.37 -15.55 -41.12
CA LEU A 137 5.78 -14.67 -40.11
C LEU A 137 5.82 -15.36 -38.74
N ARG A 138 6.39 -14.69 -37.76
CA ARG A 138 6.43 -15.14 -36.36
C ARG A 138 5.86 -14.06 -35.49
N TYR A 139 5.09 -14.44 -34.48
CA TYR A 139 4.50 -13.48 -33.57
C TYR A 139 4.42 -14.02 -32.14
N ARG A 140 4.45 -13.11 -31.19
CA ARG A 140 4.12 -13.34 -29.79
C ARG A 140 3.36 -12.13 -29.27
N LEU A 141 2.23 -12.37 -28.64
CA LEU A 141 1.47 -11.36 -27.88
C LEU A 141 1.39 -11.81 -26.42
N SER A 142 1.42 -10.87 -25.51
CA SER A 142 1.22 -11.15 -24.08
C SER A 142 0.55 -9.97 -23.40
N ALA A 143 -0.28 -10.31 -22.40
CA ALA A 143 -0.88 -9.36 -21.48
C ALA A 143 -0.73 -9.87 -20.06
N GLY A 144 -0.45 -8.96 -19.14
CA GLY A 144 -0.34 -9.25 -17.73
C GLY A 144 -1.12 -8.23 -16.91
N PHE A 145 -1.70 -8.69 -15.82
CA PHE A 145 -2.43 -7.87 -14.87
C PHE A 145 -2.05 -8.27 -13.45
N ILE A 146 -1.83 -7.28 -12.59
CA ILE A 146 -1.60 -7.43 -11.15
C ILE A 146 -2.56 -6.49 -10.44
N ASP A 147 -3.29 -7.01 -9.47
CA ASP A 147 -4.02 -6.24 -8.48
C ASP A 147 -3.55 -6.69 -7.11
N ASN A 148 -3.12 -5.75 -6.29
CA ASN A 148 -2.61 -5.98 -4.95
C ASN A 148 -3.25 -4.97 -4.01
N ASP A 149 -4.07 -5.46 -3.10
CA ASP A 149 -4.52 -4.68 -1.95
C ASP A 149 -3.37 -4.63 -0.94
N GLY A 150 -3.09 -3.46 -0.38
CA GLY A 150 -2.11 -3.31 0.68
C GLY A 150 -2.53 -3.97 1.98
N VAL A 151 -1.73 -3.81 3.02
CA VAL A 151 -1.99 -4.37 4.35
C VAL A 151 -2.66 -3.38 5.31
N LEU A 152 -2.87 -2.14 4.89
CA LEU A 152 -3.52 -1.13 5.71
C LEU A 152 -5.05 -1.26 5.62
N ILE A 153 -5.73 -0.99 6.73
CA ILE A 153 -7.19 -1.09 6.89
C ILE A 153 -7.94 0.01 6.11
N THR A 154 -7.74 0.03 4.79
CA THR A 154 -8.32 1.02 3.88
C THR A 154 -8.39 0.51 2.45
N ASP A 155 -9.39 0.94 1.70
CA ASP A 155 -9.48 0.70 0.25
C ASP A 155 -8.52 1.56 -0.59
N LYS A 156 -7.72 2.41 0.06
CA LYS A 156 -6.81 3.39 -0.56
C LYS A 156 -5.34 2.94 -0.58
N ASP A 157 -5.03 1.76 -0.06
CA ASP A 157 -3.71 1.12 -0.14
C ASP A 157 -3.74 0.06 -1.24
N LYS A 158 -3.45 0.46 -2.50
CA LYS A 158 -3.61 -0.43 -3.67
C LYS A 158 -2.53 -0.22 -4.71
N TYR A 159 -2.09 -1.32 -5.29
CA TYR A 159 -1.23 -1.32 -6.46
C TYR A 159 -1.86 -2.12 -7.59
N ARG A 160 -2.07 -1.49 -8.74
CA ARG A 160 -2.53 -2.12 -9.98
C ARG A 160 -1.53 -1.92 -11.08
N ARG A 161 -1.28 -2.97 -11.84
CA ARG A 161 -0.44 -2.89 -13.02
C ARG A 161 -1.02 -3.72 -14.15
N MET A 162 -1.07 -3.13 -15.32
CA MET A 162 -1.36 -3.79 -16.57
C MET A 162 -0.16 -3.64 -17.51
N ASN A 163 0.20 -4.70 -18.18
CA ASN A 163 1.22 -4.67 -19.21
C ASN A 163 0.76 -5.48 -20.43
N VAL A 164 1.02 -4.91 -21.60
CA VAL A 164 0.76 -5.57 -22.87
C VAL A 164 2.04 -5.50 -23.68
N SER A 165 2.41 -6.59 -24.35
CA SER A 165 3.53 -6.58 -25.26
C SER A 165 3.26 -7.45 -26.48
N GLY A 166 3.82 -7.05 -27.59
CA GLY A 166 3.72 -7.77 -28.86
C GLY A 166 5.05 -7.78 -29.57
N PHE A 167 5.36 -8.90 -30.18
CA PHE A 167 6.49 -9.09 -31.07
C PHE A 167 5.96 -9.67 -32.39
N ILE A 168 6.43 -9.13 -33.49
CA ILE A 168 6.20 -9.64 -34.83
C ILE A 168 7.52 -9.61 -35.61
N SER A 169 7.78 -10.67 -36.36
CA SER A 169 8.93 -10.78 -37.26
C SER A 169 8.46 -11.33 -38.59
N ALA A 170 8.67 -10.58 -39.65
CA ALA A 170 8.25 -10.93 -41.01
C ALA A 170 9.48 -11.02 -41.91
N ASN A 171 9.66 -12.16 -42.58
CA ASN A 171 10.59 -12.33 -43.70
C ASN A 171 9.89 -11.80 -44.93
N VAL A 172 10.00 -10.48 -45.18
CA VAL A 172 9.32 -9.79 -46.28
C VAL A 172 9.83 -10.27 -47.66
N THR A 173 11.13 -10.48 -47.72
CA THR A 173 11.80 -11.11 -48.89
C THR A 173 12.89 -12.07 -48.36
N LYS A 174 13.58 -12.77 -49.30
CA LYS A 174 14.72 -13.63 -48.95
C LYS A 174 15.92 -12.86 -48.34
N TRP A 175 15.98 -11.57 -48.56
CA TRP A 175 17.09 -10.70 -48.14
C TRP A 175 16.64 -9.60 -47.18
N PHE A 176 15.32 -9.49 -46.84
CA PHE A 176 14.80 -8.48 -45.94
C PHE A 176 13.88 -9.06 -44.89
N THR A 177 14.24 -8.85 -43.64
CA THR A 177 13.42 -9.19 -42.46
C THR A 177 13.09 -7.92 -41.67
N GLN A 178 11.81 -7.74 -41.35
CA GLN A 178 11.34 -6.68 -40.49
C GLN A 178 10.88 -7.27 -39.15
N GLU A 179 11.41 -6.74 -38.07
CA GLU A 179 10.93 -7.03 -36.72
C GLU A 179 10.33 -5.78 -36.09
N ALA A 180 9.26 -5.95 -35.33
CA ALA A 180 8.66 -4.93 -34.52
C ALA A 180 8.33 -5.50 -33.13
N THR A 181 8.64 -4.75 -32.10
CA THR A 181 8.21 -5.03 -30.73
C THR A 181 7.51 -3.80 -30.21
N PHE A 182 6.34 -3.96 -29.64
CA PHE A 182 5.70 -2.93 -28.84
C PHE A 182 5.54 -3.43 -27.41
N SER A 183 5.57 -2.53 -26.48
CA SER A 183 5.16 -2.79 -25.11
C SER A 183 4.53 -1.55 -24.49
N TYR A 184 3.54 -1.78 -23.66
CA TYR A 184 2.91 -0.74 -22.87
C TYR A 184 2.74 -1.27 -21.45
N ALA A 185 3.22 -0.51 -20.49
CA ALA A 185 2.99 -0.76 -19.08
C ALA A 185 2.26 0.43 -18.48
N HIS A 186 1.17 0.17 -17.79
CA HIS A 186 0.44 1.14 -16.98
C HIS A 186 0.42 0.64 -15.54
N SER A 187 0.83 1.47 -14.60
CA SER A 187 0.65 1.18 -13.19
C SER A 187 0.03 2.35 -12.44
N LYS A 188 -0.81 1.99 -11.47
CA LYS A 188 -1.43 2.91 -10.53
C LYS A 188 -1.13 2.43 -9.13
N ARG A 189 -0.48 3.28 -8.35
CA ARG A 189 -0.30 3.11 -6.92
C ARG A 189 -1.17 4.12 -6.19
N MET A 190 -1.84 3.67 -5.17
CA MET A 190 -2.58 4.52 -4.23
C MET A 190 -2.10 4.18 -2.83
N GLU A 191 -1.86 5.20 -2.03
CA GLU A 191 -1.46 5.09 -0.63
C GLU A 191 -2.23 6.12 0.19
N PRO A 192 -2.65 5.81 1.42
CA PRO A 192 -3.23 6.82 2.30
C PRO A 192 -2.14 7.82 2.70
N LYS A 193 -2.37 9.10 2.42
CA LYS A 193 -1.39 10.16 2.67
C LYS A 193 -0.97 10.25 4.14
N SER A 194 -1.87 9.93 5.06
CA SER A 194 -1.62 9.97 6.51
C SER A 194 -1.01 8.69 7.07
N ALA A 195 -0.67 7.68 6.25
CA ALA A 195 -0.16 6.41 6.75
C ALA A 195 1.06 6.56 7.66
N LEU A 196 2.00 7.43 7.27
CA LEU A 196 3.19 7.69 8.09
C LEU A 196 2.84 8.37 9.42
N GLY A 197 1.90 9.34 9.39
CA GLY A 197 1.38 9.98 10.61
C GLY A 197 0.69 8.98 11.53
N ALA A 198 -0.10 8.07 10.98
CA ALA A 198 -0.75 7.00 11.73
C ALA A 198 0.27 6.07 12.39
N VAL A 199 1.36 5.69 11.70
CA VAL A 199 2.44 4.89 12.28
C VAL A 199 3.11 5.63 13.45
N TYR A 200 3.35 6.91 13.34
CA TYR A 200 3.87 7.69 14.47
C TYR A 200 2.89 7.77 15.65
N SER A 201 1.59 7.75 15.38
CA SER A 201 0.55 7.74 16.41
C SER A 201 0.44 6.41 17.16
N THR A 202 1.14 5.35 16.76
CA THR A 202 1.24 4.09 17.53
C THR A 202 1.94 4.26 18.89
N ARG A 203 2.53 5.43 19.16
CA ARG A 203 3.03 5.79 20.49
C ARG A 203 1.92 6.06 21.51
N LEU A 204 0.68 6.20 21.03
CA LEU A 204 -0.48 6.34 21.89
C LEU A 204 -0.66 5.09 22.75
N ALA A 205 -1.14 5.29 23.97
CA ALA A 205 -1.36 4.18 24.88
C ALA A 205 -2.53 3.28 24.42
N SER A 206 -2.51 2.04 24.83
CA SER A 206 -3.49 1.00 24.45
C SER A 206 -4.94 1.33 24.81
N PHE A 207 -5.19 2.29 25.66
CA PHE A 207 -6.53 2.68 26.10
C PHE A 207 -7.32 3.52 25.09
N TYR A 208 -6.67 4.04 24.02
CA TYR A 208 -7.37 4.87 23.05
C TYR A 208 -8.54 4.12 22.41
N PRO A 209 -9.78 4.65 22.57
CA PRO A 209 -10.96 3.96 22.05
C PRO A 209 -11.03 4.08 20.51
N GLU A 210 -11.57 3.06 19.89
CA GLU A 210 -11.95 3.08 18.48
C GLU A 210 -13.40 3.60 18.35
N GLY A 211 -13.75 4.07 17.13
CA GLY A 211 -15.11 4.56 16.86
C GLY A 211 -15.32 6.02 17.28
N ASN A 212 -16.52 6.33 17.73
CA ASN A 212 -16.94 7.69 18.07
C ASN A 212 -17.08 7.88 19.58
N MET A 213 -16.90 9.11 20.03
CA MET A 213 -17.18 9.51 21.41
C MET A 213 -18.70 9.31 21.68
N PRO A 214 -19.07 8.56 22.73
CA PRO A 214 -20.49 8.42 23.10
C PRO A 214 -21.09 9.75 23.57
N GLU A 215 -22.40 9.91 23.36
CA GLU A 215 -23.14 11.07 23.84
C GLU A 215 -23.12 11.15 25.39
N GLY A 216 -23.04 12.37 25.91
CA GLY A 216 -23.03 12.65 27.33
C GLY A 216 -21.66 12.53 28.00
N ILE A 217 -20.63 12.16 27.25
CA ILE A 217 -19.24 12.12 27.76
C ILE A 217 -18.61 13.50 27.69
N SER A 218 -18.63 14.14 26.50
CA SER A 218 -18.06 15.45 26.28
C SER A 218 -18.93 16.26 25.33
N ALA A 219 -19.44 17.40 25.78
CA ALA A 219 -20.30 18.25 24.93
C ALA A 219 -19.61 18.72 23.63
N ALA A 220 -18.28 18.83 23.61
CA ALA A 220 -17.52 19.25 22.42
C ALA A 220 -17.17 18.07 21.50
N GLY A 221 -17.00 16.88 22.06
CA GLY A 221 -16.53 15.70 21.35
C GLY A 221 -17.61 14.66 21.03
N ASP A 222 -18.79 14.76 21.63
CA ASP A 222 -19.85 13.79 21.46
C ASP A 222 -20.20 13.53 19.99
N GLY A 223 -20.32 12.26 19.62
CA GLY A 223 -20.58 11.82 18.25
C GLY A 223 -19.39 11.89 17.29
N LEU A 224 -18.29 12.55 17.68
CA LEU A 224 -17.09 12.66 16.82
C LEU A 224 -16.20 11.43 16.92
N PRO A 225 -15.56 11.04 15.82
CA PRO A 225 -14.62 9.93 15.82
C PRO A 225 -13.33 10.27 16.59
N PHE A 226 -12.77 9.29 17.30
CA PHE A 226 -11.49 9.46 17.98
C PHE A 226 -10.31 9.53 17.01
N PHE A 227 -9.30 10.33 17.35
CA PHE A 227 -8.06 10.44 16.60
C PHE A 227 -7.14 9.24 16.90
N THR A 228 -7.41 8.12 16.25
CA THR A 228 -6.62 6.88 16.37
C THR A 228 -5.85 6.59 15.08
N PRO A 229 -4.78 5.76 15.13
CA PRO A 229 -4.04 5.37 13.94
C PRO A 229 -4.92 4.77 12.84
N SER A 230 -5.81 3.86 13.18
CA SER A 230 -6.74 3.23 12.24
C SER A 230 -7.70 4.24 11.61
N ASN A 231 -8.25 5.17 12.39
CA ASN A 231 -9.12 6.22 11.90
C ASN A 231 -8.39 7.18 10.97
N GLN A 232 -7.15 7.58 11.30
CA GLN A 232 -6.32 8.41 10.43
C GLN A 232 -6.12 7.74 9.05
N ILE A 233 -5.87 6.44 9.02
CA ILE A 233 -5.72 5.68 7.76
C ILE A 233 -7.03 5.67 6.98
N ARG A 234 -8.16 5.38 7.63
CA ARG A 234 -9.49 5.35 6.99
C ARG A 234 -9.90 6.70 6.41
N TRP A 235 -9.61 7.80 7.11
CA TRP A 235 -9.97 9.16 6.65
C TRP A 235 -9.01 9.70 5.61
N SER A 236 -7.78 9.23 5.61
CA SER A 236 -6.75 9.74 4.73
C SER A 236 -7.19 9.72 3.27
N ASN A 237 -6.98 10.82 2.59
CA ASN A 237 -7.13 10.87 1.14
C ASN A 237 -5.96 10.14 0.47
N PRO A 238 -6.16 9.51 -0.68
CA PRO A 238 -5.10 8.79 -1.36
C PRO A 238 -4.11 9.73 -2.03
N GLU A 239 -2.83 9.44 -1.85
CA GLU A 239 -1.80 9.82 -2.80
C GLU A 239 -1.86 8.85 -3.99
N LYS A 240 -1.86 9.38 -5.20
CA LYS A 240 -1.92 8.59 -6.43
C LYS A 240 -0.68 8.81 -7.25
N THR A 241 -0.05 7.72 -7.62
CA THR A 241 1.05 7.71 -8.58
C THR A 241 0.61 6.90 -9.79
N LEU A 242 0.63 7.51 -10.96
CA LEU A 242 0.41 6.87 -12.24
C LEU A 242 1.73 6.81 -13.00
N TYR A 243 1.97 5.70 -13.64
CA TYR A 243 3.15 5.50 -14.46
C TYR A 243 2.76 4.80 -15.74
N ASP A 244 3.08 5.42 -16.87
CA ASP A 244 2.84 4.91 -18.22
C ASP A 244 4.15 4.81 -18.98
N ASN A 245 4.39 3.65 -19.61
CA ASN A 245 5.58 3.42 -20.39
C ASN A 245 5.23 2.77 -21.75
N PRO A 246 4.87 3.55 -22.77
CA PRO A 246 4.82 3.08 -24.14
C PRO A 246 6.23 2.93 -24.72
N ARG A 247 6.50 1.78 -25.35
CA ARG A 247 7.75 1.50 -26.04
C ARG A 247 7.48 0.83 -27.36
N ILE A 248 8.20 1.27 -28.40
CA ILE A 248 8.21 0.66 -29.73
C ILE A 248 9.68 0.43 -30.10
N PHE A 249 9.98 -0.77 -30.53
CA PHE A 249 11.28 -1.14 -31.09
C PHE A 249 11.08 -1.72 -32.47
N LEU A 250 11.77 -1.15 -33.45
CA LEU A 250 11.79 -1.60 -34.84
C LEU A 250 13.21 -2.05 -35.20
N LYS A 251 13.31 -3.19 -35.87
CA LYS A 251 14.58 -3.71 -36.40
C LYS A 251 14.38 -4.19 -37.81
N SER A 252 15.12 -3.58 -38.74
CA SER A 252 15.19 -3.94 -40.15
C SER A 252 16.51 -4.66 -40.43
N ILE A 253 16.46 -5.89 -40.92
CA ILE A 253 17.64 -6.71 -41.21
C ILE A 253 17.71 -6.94 -42.71
N LEU A 254 18.78 -6.50 -43.34
CA LEU A 254 19.06 -6.60 -44.76
C LEU A 254 20.23 -7.57 -44.97
N LYS A 255 20.02 -8.59 -45.82
CA LYS A 255 21.03 -9.58 -46.23
C LYS A 255 21.13 -9.65 -47.76
N PRO A 256 21.60 -8.55 -48.40
CA PRO A 256 21.59 -8.46 -49.86
C PRO A 256 22.53 -9.49 -50.52
N LEU A 257 23.60 -9.88 -49.86
CA LEU A 257 24.61 -10.83 -50.32
C LEU A 257 24.96 -11.86 -49.23
N LYS A 258 25.44 -13.03 -49.66
CA LYS A 258 25.90 -14.06 -48.71
C LYS A 258 27.05 -13.55 -47.83
N GLY A 259 26.91 -13.64 -46.51
CA GLY A 259 27.92 -13.18 -45.55
C GLY A 259 27.88 -11.68 -45.23
N PHE A 260 26.94 -10.90 -45.84
CA PHE A 260 26.80 -9.48 -45.55
C PHE A 260 25.41 -9.20 -44.95
N GLU A 261 25.41 -8.61 -43.74
CA GLU A 261 24.21 -8.25 -43.01
C GLU A 261 24.30 -6.79 -42.53
N ILE A 262 23.24 -6.04 -42.76
CA ILE A 262 23.04 -4.69 -42.22
C ILE A 262 21.80 -4.72 -41.34
N ALA A 263 21.90 -4.21 -40.12
CA ALA A 263 20.77 -4.06 -39.23
C ALA A 263 20.55 -2.58 -38.88
N PHE A 264 19.33 -2.11 -39.03
CA PHE A 264 18.88 -0.79 -38.57
C PHE A 264 17.94 -1.01 -37.40
N GLU A 265 18.19 -0.33 -36.28
CA GLU A 265 17.39 -0.41 -35.06
C GLU A 265 16.91 0.99 -34.68
N TYR A 266 15.61 1.09 -34.38
CA TYR A 266 14.98 2.29 -33.86
C TYR A 266 14.17 1.95 -32.62
N THR A 267 14.36 2.75 -31.56
CA THR A 267 13.61 2.61 -30.32
C THR A 267 12.96 3.93 -29.97
N PHE A 268 11.64 3.89 -29.74
CA PHE A 268 10.90 4.93 -29.06
C PHE A 268 10.54 4.39 -27.66
N ASP A 269 10.90 5.14 -26.63
CA ASP A 269 10.63 4.81 -25.24
C ASP A 269 10.26 6.08 -24.49
N LYS A 270 9.10 6.10 -23.86
CA LYS A 270 8.62 7.25 -23.10
C LYS A 270 8.14 6.82 -21.72
N ASN A 271 8.59 7.53 -20.71
CA ASN A 271 8.09 7.40 -19.35
C ASN A 271 7.22 8.62 -19.05
N ILE A 272 5.98 8.37 -18.66
CA ILE A 272 5.03 9.38 -18.23
C ILE A 272 4.75 9.09 -16.75
N TYR A 273 4.96 10.08 -15.93
CA TYR A 273 4.73 10.01 -14.50
C TYR A 273 3.75 11.12 -14.12
N ASP A 274 2.69 10.73 -13.42
CA ASP A 274 1.71 11.65 -12.84
C ASP A 274 1.59 11.35 -11.36
N TYR A 275 1.70 12.38 -10.54
CA TYR A 275 1.53 12.29 -9.11
C TYR A 275 0.51 13.31 -8.67
N SER A 276 -0.50 12.85 -7.96
CA SER A 276 -1.57 13.70 -7.45
C SER A 276 -1.98 13.31 -6.03
N TRP A 277 -2.33 14.31 -5.26
CA TRP A 277 -2.86 14.14 -3.92
C TRP A 277 -3.76 15.32 -3.56
N TYR A 278 -4.63 15.11 -2.60
CA TYR A 278 -5.37 16.19 -1.97
C TYR A 278 -5.57 15.86 -0.49
N THR A 279 -5.80 16.87 0.34
CA THR A 279 -6.07 16.71 1.77
C THR A 279 -7.43 17.33 2.08
N GLY A 280 -8.38 16.52 2.55
CA GLY A 280 -9.63 16.99 3.14
C GLY A 280 -9.48 17.11 4.64
N SER A 281 -10.22 18.04 5.26
CA SER A 281 -10.29 18.13 6.72
C SER A 281 -11.30 17.15 7.28
N VAL A 282 -10.96 16.55 8.42
CA VAL A 282 -11.85 15.71 9.22
C VAL A 282 -11.91 16.28 10.62
N VAL A 283 -13.12 16.41 11.12
CA VAL A 283 -13.36 16.81 12.51
C VAL A 283 -13.32 15.56 13.38
N TYR A 284 -12.56 15.61 14.46
CA TYR A 284 -12.36 14.49 15.36
C TYR A 284 -12.37 14.95 16.84
N THR A 285 -12.41 13.98 17.72
CA THR A 285 -12.26 14.20 19.15
C THR A 285 -10.99 13.58 19.70
N THR A 286 -10.52 14.09 20.82
CA THR A 286 -9.38 13.56 21.56
C THR A 286 -9.83 12.93 22.87
N VAL A 287 -8.96 12.20 23.54
CA VAL A 287 -9.23 11.63 24.86
C VAL A 287 -9.35 12.70 25.97
N GLN A 288 -9.02 13.96 25.67
CA GLN A 288 -9.34 15.11 26.51
C GLN A 288 -10.77 15.63 26.31
N GLY A 289 -11.54 15.04 25.38
CA GLY A 289 -12.90 15.45 25.06
C GLY A 289 -13.00 16.72 24.21
N GLY A 290 -11.90 17.23 23.73
CA GLY A 290 -11.87 18.38 22.82
C GLY A 290 -12.29 17.99 21.40
N LYS A 291 -12.78 18.99 20.65
CA LYS A 291 -12.99 18.94 19.22
C LYS A 291 -11.79 19.55 18.51
N ASP A 292 -11.27 18.86 17.51
CA ASP A 292 -10.19 19.36 16.67
C ASP A 292 -10.42 18.98 15.20
N THR A 293 -9.60 19.49 14.31
CA THR A 293 -9.74 19.28 12.87
C THR A 293 -8.38 18.96 12.27
N THR A 294 -8.31 17.91 11.44
CA THR A 294 -7.08 17.64 10.70
C THR A 294 -6.76 18.82 9.78
N PRO A 295 -5.48 19.23 9.66
CA PRO A 295 -5.13 20.32 8.78
C PRO A 295 -5.50 20.01 7.33
N THR A 296 -6.02 21.02 6.63
CA THR A 296 -6.08 21.04 5.17
C THR A 296 -4.74 21.56 4.66
N ASN A 297 -4.20 20.98 3.61
CA ASN A 297 -3.18 21.67 2.84
C ASN A 297 -3.94 22.55 1.83
N ASP A 298 -4.11 23.81 2.14
CA ASP A 298 -4.50 24.85 1.19
C ASP A 298 -3.35 25.11 0.22
#